data_408d5fd035be787db64c6c415e316787
#
_entry.id   408d5fd035be787db64c6c415e316787
#
_cell.length_a   1.000
_cell.length_b   1.000
_cell.length_c   1.000
_cell.angle_alpha   90.00
_cell.angle_beta   90.00
_cell.angle_gamma   90.00
#
_symmetry.space_group_name_H-M   'P 1'
#
loop_
_entity.id
_entity.type
_entity.pdbx_description
1 polymer ?
#
loop_
_entity_poly.entity_id
_entity_poly.type
_entity_poly.pdbx_seq_one_letter_code
_entity_poly.pdbx_strand_id
1 'polypeptide(L)'
;PSASSAASDVYKRQQKSLGSGGRMNIESDQVEISSGIINNLTTGGPITLKIKNNDWKNWKDKDIDPYVVPRPGHADLVGTAKYDAKDIRLILERSSARETAMRCAIGAIAAQILENFGIHICGYVSGIGSLEYLYKGTDGIKNLQNKVTESSVSCPDDKISKEMENEIKLARKKKDTLGGSITTIATGVPPTLGSFVHWDRKLDANMARIFMSIQSVKAVEIGNGIEVSKNYGTEVQDQYFLDQENIKKESNNLGGFEGGMTNGEDIVVKAYLKPISTTLTPIKSINLSTKNETETVYERSDTCAVPRAVPIFESSMALEILKNLLIKTGGDSKKEITKNFENISKLHLDEFDLDNKTWNMKYET
;
A
#
# COMPACT_ATOMS: atom_id res chain seq x y z
N PRO A 1 -4.99 -12.18 18.36
CA PRO A 1 -5.05 -13.23 17.35
C PRO A 1 -3.65 -13.73 17.01
N SER A 2 -3.50 -15.00 16.61
CA SER A 2 -2.20 -15.48 16.14
C SER A 2 -1.79 -14.74 14.85
N ALA A 3 -0.49 -14.62 14.59
CA ALA A 3 0.02 -13.99 13.36
C ALA A 3 -0.59 -14.63 12.09
N SER A 4 -0.85 -15.93 12.09
CA SER A 4 -1.52 -16.66 11.01
C SER A 4 -2.99 -16.26 10.85
N SER A 5 -3.74 -16.07 11.96
CA SER A 5 -5.15 -15.64 11.88
C SER A 5 -5.26 -14.20 11.39
N ALA A 6 -4.42 -13.28 11.88
CA ALA A 6 -4.41 -11.89 11.41
C ALA A 6 -4.05 -11.77 9.93
N ALA A 7 -3.02 -12.49 9.47
CA ALA A 7 -2.66 -12.53 8.05
C ALA A 7 -3.81 -13.07 7.19
N SER A 8 -4.54 -14.11 7.67
CA SER A 8 -5.70 -14.66 6.99
C SER A 8 -6.88 -13.70 6.98
N ASP A 9 -7.11 -12.93 8.04
CA ASP A 9 -8.22 -11.99 8.14
C ASP A 9 -8.01 -10.75 7.25
N VAL A 10 -6.78 -10.23 7.17
CA VAL A 10 -6.43 -9.18 6.19
C VAL A 10 -6.70 -9.65 4.77
N TYR A 11 -6.34 -10.90 4.46
CA TYR A 11 -6.59 -11.45 3.14
C TYR A 11 -8.10 -11.65 2.85
N LYS A 12 -8.91 -12.07 3.82
CA LYS A 12 -10.37 -12.19 3.67
C LYS A 12 -11.04 -10.86 3.31
N ARG A 13 -10.48 -9.72 3.74
CA ARG A 13 -10.97 -8.40 3.34
C ARG A 13 -10.82 -8.17 1.83
N GLN A 14 -9.78 -8.72 1.19
CA GLN A 14 -9.63 -8.66 -0.26
C GLN A 14 -10.71 -9.45 -1.01
N GLN A 15 -11.24 -10.54 -0.41
CA GLN A 15 -12.21 -11.41 -1.07
C GLN A 15 -13.63 -10.85 -1.12
N LYS A 16 -14.01 -9.98 -0.17
CA LYS A 16 -15.39 -9.50 -0.01
C LYS A 16 -15.75 -8.27 -0.84
N SER A 17 -14.83 -7.69 -1.61
CA SER A 17 -15.06 -6.42 -2.29
C SER A 17 -15.84 -6.56 -3.59
N LEU A 18 -16.71 -5.58 -3.86
CA LEU A 18 -17.43 -5.47 -5.12
C LEU A 18 -16.44 -5.24 -6.28
N GLY A 19 -16.70 -5.85 -7.43
CA GLY A 19 -15.84 -5.75 -8.61
C GLY A 19 -14.88 -6.92 -8.82
N SER A 20 -14.78 -7.82 -7.83
CA SER A 20 -13.94 -9.02 -7.90
C SER A 20 -14.48 -10.03 -8.93
N GLY A 21 -13.56 -10.73 -9.62
CA GLY A 21 -13.87 -11.78 -10.58
C GLY A 21 -14.10 -13.15 -9.92
N GLY A 22 -14.58 -14.11 -10.71
CA GLY A 22 -14.95 -15.46 -10.23
C GLY A 22 -13.82 -16.31 -9.65
N ARG A 23 -12.54 -15.97 -9.89
CA ARG A 23 -11.37 -16.64 -9.30
C ARG A 23 -11.37 -16.59 -7.77
N MET A 24 -11.88 -15.51 -7.19
CA MET A 24 -11.92 -15.32 -5.73
C MET A 24 -12.81 -16.30 -5.00
N ASN A 25 -13.74 -16.95 -5.69
CA ASN A 25 -14.61 -17.99 -5.11
C ASN A 25 -13.87 -19.33 -4.90
N ILE A 26 -12.72 -19.53 -5.55
CA ILE A 26 -11.90 -20.76 -5.49
C ILE A 26 -10.80 -20.63 -4.43
N GLU A 27 -10.34 -19.40 -4.16
CA GLU A 27 -9.21 -19.13 -3.28
C GLU A 27 -9.70 -18.92 -1.84
N SER A 28 -9.62 -19.99 -1.02
CA SER A 28 -9.71 -19.91 0.44
C SER A 28 -8.30 -19.88 1.04
N ASP A 29 -7.57 -18.78 0.80
CA ASP A 29 -6.19 -18.71 1.21
C ASP A 29 -6.04 -18.69 2.73
N GLN A 30 -5.21 -19.60 3.21
CA GLN A 30 -4.75 -19.66 4.59
C GLN A 30 -3.24 -19.48 4.60
N VAL A 31 -2.76 -18.63 5.53
CA VAL A 31 -1.33 -18.41 5.72
C VAL A 31 -0.81 -19.44 6.70
N GLU A 32 0.11 -20.27 6.25
CA GLU A 32 0.87 -21.21 7.05
C GLU A 32 2.21 -20.60 7.44
N ILE A 33 2.55 -20.62 8.73
CA ILE A 33 3.87 -20.21 9.22
C ILE A 33 4.70 -21.47 9.37
N SER A 34 5.73 -21.61 8.54
CA SER A 34 6.56 -22.81 8.47
C SER A 34 7.83 -22.73 9.33
N SER A 35 8.28 -21.53 9.71
CA SER A 35 9.45 -21.31 10.58
C SER A 35 9.46 -19.94 11.24
N GLY A 36 10.35 -19.74 12.20
CA GLY A 36 10.65 -18.44 12.83
C GLY A 36 9.74 -18.05 13.99
N ILE A 37 8.66 -18.82 14.28
CA ILE A 37 7.74 -18.59 15.41
C ILE A 37 7.51 -19.90 16.17
N ILE A 38 7.69 -19.89 17.49
CA ILE A 38 7.40 -20.98 18.41
C ILE A 38 6.58 -20.43 19.57
N ASN A 39 5.45 -21.03 19.90
CA ASN A 39 4.56 -20.60 20.98
C ASN A 39 4.21 -19.10 20.92
N ASN A 40 3.93 -18.58 19.73
CA ASN A 40 3.66 -17.15 19.43
C ASN A 40 4.82 -16.19 19.72
N LEU A 41 6.03 -16.70 19.89
CA LEU A 41 7.25 -15.90 20.05
C LEU A 41 8.15 -16.05 18.83
N THR A 42 8.75 -14.96 18.37
CA THR A 42 9.77 -15.00 17.32
C THR A 42 11.06 -15.59 17.87
N THR A 43 11.77 -16.35 17.04
CA THR A 43 13.02 -17.04 17.44
C THR A 43 14.28 -16.28 17.07
N GLY A 44 14.15 -15.09 16.43
CA GLY A 44 15.28 -14.35 15.82
C GLY A 44 15.71 -14.90 14.46
N GLY A 45 15.22 -16.08 14.06
CA GLY A 45 15.44 -16.63 12.72
C GLY A 45 14.43 -16.14 11.68
N PRO A 46 14.63 -16.47 10.40
CA PRO A 46 13.68 -16.08 9.35
C PRO A 46 12.28 -16.63 9.57
N ILE A 47 11.27 -15.76 9.46
CA ILE A 47 9.85 -16.16 9.48
C ILE A 47 9.47 -16.53 8.04
N THR A 48 9.09 -17.80 7.84
CA THR A 48 8.67 -18.30 6.52
C THR A 48 7.15 -18.43 6.49
N LEU A 49 6.53 -17.74 5.55
CA LEU A 49 5.09 -17.78 5.29
C LEU A 49 4.80 -18.52 3.99
N LYS A 50 3.76 -19.31 3.96
CA LYS A 50 3.32 -20.07 2.79
C LYS A 50 1.83 -19.93 2.58
N ILE A 51 1.42 -19.68 1.34
CA ILE A 51 0.03 -19.72 0.88
C ILE A 51 -0.05 -20.75 -0.25
N LYS A 52 -0.92 -21.74 -0.09
CA LYS A 52 -1.11 -22.79 -1.11
C LYS A 52 -1.83 -22.22 -2.34
N ASN A 53 -1.36 -22.57 -3.53
CA ASN A 53 -2.10 -22.31 -4.77
C ASN A 53 -3.13 -23.42 -5.00
N ASN A 54 -4.38 -23.17 -4.61
CA ASN A 54 -5.46 -24.17 -4.76
C ASN A 54 -5.88 -24.37 -6.23
N ASP A 55 -5.60 -23.41 -7.10
CA ASP A 55 -5.92 -23.50 -8.53
C ASP A 55 -4.94 -24.41 -9.29
N TRP A 56 -3.78 -24.74 -8.71
CA TRP A 56 -2.79 -25.63 -9.31
C TRP A 56 -3.37 -26.97 -9.76
N LYS A 57 -4.31 -27.55 -9.01
CA LYS A 57 -5.00 -28.82 -9.34
C LYS A 57 -5.73 -28.76 -10.67
N ASN A 58 -6.19 -27.59 -11.07
CA ASN A 58 -6.90 -27.36 -12.31
C ASN A 58 -5.97 -27.26 -13.53
N TRP A 59 -4.66 -27.09 -13.31
CA TRP A 59 -3.65 -26.88 -14.35
C TRP A 59 -2.68 -28.05 -14.51
N LYS A 60 -2.50 -28.82 -13.42
CA LYS A 60 -1.58 -29.95 -13.40
C LYS A 60 -1.94 -30.98 -14.46
N ASP A 61 -0.93 -31.43 -15.20
CA ASP A 61 -1.02 -32.51 -16.20
C ASP A 61 -1.99 -32.20 -17.37
N LYS A 62 -2.26 -30.93 -17.67
CA LYS A 62 -3.06 -30.51 -18.83
C LYS A 62 -2.19 -29.98 -19.95
N ASP A 63 -2.51 -30.36 -21.18
CA ASP A 63 -2.06 -29.67 -22.36
C ASP A 63 -2.76 -28.32 -22.46
N ILE A 64 -1.96 -27.26 -22.63
CA ILE A 64 -2.46 -25.88 -22.62
C ILE A 64 -1.93 -25.20 -23.89
N ASP A 65 -2.83 -24.55 -24.63
CA ASP A 65 -2.47 -23.78 -25.80
C ASP A 65 -1.46 -22.67 -25.44
N PRO A 66 -0.47 -22.37 -26.30
CA PRO A 66 0.52 -21.35 -26.04
C PRO A 66 -0.12 -19.96 -25.96
N TYR A 67 0.31 -19.16 -24.99
CA TYR A 67 -0.15 -17.77 -24.85
C TYR A 67 0.80 -16.84 -25.62
N VAL A 68 0.34 -16.31 -26.75
CA VAL A 68 1.18 -15.62 -27.74
C VAL A 68 0.66 -14.22 -28.09
N VAL A 69 -0.45 -13.77 -27.50
CA VAL A 69 -1.05 -12.45 -27.76
C VAL A 69 -0.91 -11.58 -26.51
N PRO A 70 0.04 -10.64 -26.46
CA PRO A 70 0.27 -9.81 -25.28
C PRO A 70 -0.87 -8.82 -25.05
N ARG A 71 -1.20 -8.57 -23.78
CA ARG A 71 -2.16 -7.55 -23.39
C ARG A 71 -1.51 -6.17 -23.35
N PRO A 72 -2.04 -5.16 -24.03
CA PRO A 72 -1.59 -3.79 -23.89
C PRO A 72 -1.66 -3.30 -22.44
N GLY A 73 -0.62 -2.59 -21.99
CA GLY A 73 -0.55 -2.08 -20.61
C GLY A 73 -0.21 -3.13 -19.54
N HIS A 74 0.17 -4.36 -19.93
CA HIS A 74 0.67 -5.40 -19.04
C HIS A 74 2.16 -5.68 -19.27
N ALA A 75 2.78 -6.52 -18.44
CA ALA A 75 4.18 -6.90 -18.60
C ALA A 75 4.44 -7.86 -19.79
N ASP A 76 3.42 -8.36 -20.42
CA ASP A 76 3.44 -9.46 -21.38
C ASP A 76 4.48 -9.26 -22.49
N LEU A 77 4.39 -8.18 -23.25
CA LEU A 77 5.27 -7.91 -24.40
C LEU A 77 6.71 -7.62 -23.95
N VAL A 78 6.89 -6.66 -23.05
CA VAL A 78 8.24 -6.25 -22.60
C VAL A 78 8.94 -7.33 -21.77
N GLY A 79 8.17 -8.11 -20.99
CA GLY A 79 8.71 -9.24 -20.25
C GLY A 79 9.16 -10.36 -21.17
N THR A 80 8.38 -10.68 -22.20
CA THR A 80 8.74 -11.66 -23.24
C THR A 80 10.05 -11.26 -23.92
N ALA A 81 10.17 -9.99 -24.33
CA ALA A 81 11.41 -9.49 -24.95
C ALA A 81 12.59 -9.50 -23.96
N LYS A 82 12.39 -9.14 -22.70
CA LYS A 82 13.44 -9.07 -21.68
C LYS A 82 14.06 -10.44 -21.37
N TYR A 83 13.22 -11.48 -21.32
CA TYR A 83 13.64 -12.83 -20.89
C TYR A 83 13.72 -13.85 -22.03
N ASP A 84 13.56 -13.42 -23.29
CA ASP A 84 13.48 -14.32 -24.46
C ASP A 84 12.50 -15.48 -24.26
N ALA A 85 11.35 -15.18 -23.65
CA ALA A 85 10.37 -16.19 -23.29
C ALA A 85 9.70 -16.76 -24.55
N LYS A 86 9.52 -18.07 -24.60
CA LYS A 86 8.84 -18.76 -25.73
C LYS A 86 7.32 -18.82 -25.56
N ASP A 87 6.82 -18.51 -24.35
CA ASP A 87 5.40 -18.41 -24.00
C ASP A 87 5.23 -17.25 -23.01
N ILE A 88 4.26 -16.37 -23.29
CA ILE A 88 3.94 -15.20 -22.44
C ILE A 88 3.47 -15.65 -21.05
N ARG A 89 2.99 -16.89 -20.91
CA ARG A 89 2.51 -17.41 -19.64
C ARG A 89 3.57 -17.38 -18.53
N LEU A 90 4.84 -17.57 -18.88
CA LEU A 90 5.96 -17.45 -17.93
C LEU A 90 6.06 -16.04 -17.34
N ILE A 91 5.78 -15.03 -18.16
CA ILE A 91 5.79 -13.62 -17.74
C ILE A 91 4.53 -13.32 -16.90
N LEU A 92 3.37 -13.81 -17.33
CA LEU A 92 2.09 -13.64 -16.66
C LEU A 92 2.12 -14.19 -15.23
N GLU A 93 2.64 -15.40 -15.04
CA GLU A 93 2.73 -16.04 -13.71
C GLU A 93 3.52 -15.17 -12.71
N ARG A 94 4.68 -14.64 -13.13
CA ARG A 94 5.52 -13.85 -12.22
C ARG A 94 5.01 -12.41 -12.04
N SER A 95 4.43 -11.80 -13.07
CA SER A 95 3.89 -10.43 -13.01
C SER A 95 2.49 -10.34 -12.40
N SER A 96 1.90 -11.48 -12.09
CA SER A 96 0.56 -11.57 -11.52
C SER A 96 0.45 -10.84 -10.19
N ALA A 97 -0.65 -10.11 -10.00
CA ALA A 97 -1.01 -9.49 -8.73
C ALA A 97 -1.21 -10.51 -7.57
N ARG A 98 -1.15 -11.81 -7.86
CA ARG A 98 -1.21 -12.88 -6.85
C ARG A 98 -0.10 -12.75 -5.79
N GLU A 99 1.06 -12.19 -6.13
CA GLU A 99 2.16 -11.94 -5.19
C GLU A 99 1.74 -11.02 -4.02
N THR A 100 0.73 -10.16 -4.22
CA THR A 100 0.25 -9.24 -3.19
C THR A 100 -0.39 -9.95 -1.99
N ALA A 101 -0.85 -11.20 -2.15
CA ALA A 101 -1.31 -12.02 -1.04
C ALA A 101 -0.20 -12.22 0.02
N MET A 102 1.06 -12.41 -0.44
CA MET A 102 2.21 -12.51 0.47
C MET A 102 2.56 -11.17 1.09
N ARG A 103 2.41 -10.05 0.38
CA ARG A 103 2.59 -8.69 0.96
C ARG A 103 1.59 -8.46 2.09
N CYS A 104 0.32 -8.84 1.90
CA CYS A 104 -0.70 -8.77 2.95
C CYS A 104 -0.36 -9.65 4.15
N ALA A 105 0.13 -10.87 3.92
CA ALA A 105 0.49 -11.78 5.00
C ALA A 105 1.64 -11.22 5.87
N ILE A 106 2.70 -10.71 5.24
CA ILE A 106 3.83 -10.12 5.95
C ILE A 106 3.42 -8.79 6.61
N GLY A 107 2.65 -7.97 5.91
CA GLY A 107 2.18 -6.68 6.41
C GLY A 107 1.24 -6.80 7.61
N ALA A 108 0.44 -7.86 7.68
CA ALA A 108 -0.40 -8.14 8.85
C ALA A 108 0.43 -8.42 10.11
N ILE A 109 1.56 -9.11 9.98
CA ILE A 109 2.51 -9.29 11.10
C ILE A 109 3.11 -7.93 11.50
N ALA A 110 3.51 -7.13 10.52
CA ALA A 110 4.06 -5.80 10.79
C ALA A 110 3.03 -4.89 11.49
N ALA A 111 1.78 -4.88 11.06
CA ALA A 111 0.72 -4.11 11.67
C ALA A 111 0.47 -4.52 13.13
N GLN A 112 0.42 -5.82 13.44
CA GLN A 112 0.31 -6.31 14.82
C GLN A 112 1.46 -5.86 15.72
N ILE A 113 2.67 -5.81 15.18
CA ILE A 113 3.83 -5.31 15.95
C ILE A 113 3.66 -3.81 16.21
N LEU A 114 3.27 -3.04 15.21
CA LEU A 114 3.06 -1.59 15.29
C LEU A 114 1.95 -1.21 16.29
N GLU A 115 0.87 -2.00 16.36
CA GLU A 115 -0.22 -1.80 17.33
C GLU A 115 0.27 -1.81 18.79
N ASN A 116 1.33 -2.57 19.11
CA ASN A 116 1.93 -2.54 20.46
C ASN A 116 2.58 -1.19 20.81
N PHE A 117 2.84 -0.35 19.82
CA PHE A 117 3.40 0.99 19.95
C PHE A 117 2.36 2.09 19.72
N GLY A 118 1.08 1.73 19.66
CA GLY A 118 -0.02 2.70 19.43
C GLY A 118 -0.11 3.21 17.99
N ILE A 119 0.58 2.56 17.04
CA ILE A 119 0.55 2.93 15.63
C ILE A 119 -0.55 2.14 14.93
N HIS A 120 -1.51 2.85 14.32
CA HIS A 120 -2.65 2.27 13.63
C HIS A 120 -2.68 2.71 12.17
N ILE A 121 -3.06 1.79 11.27
CA ILE A 121 -3.09 2.03 9.83
C ILE A 121 -4.48 1.73 9.29
N CYS A 122 -5.00 2.62 8.45
CA CYS A 122 -6.25 2.45 7.74
C CYS A 122 -6.13 2.95 6.30
N GLY A 123 -6.50 2.12 5.34
CA GLY A 123 -6.66 2.50 3.95
C GLY A 123 -8.14 2.62 3.60
N TYR A 124 -8.47 3.48 2.66
CA TYR A 124 -9.81 3.59 2.10
C TYR A 124 -9.76 3.96 0.63
N VAL A 125 -10.82 3.62 -0.09
CA VAL A 125 -10.98 4.03 -1.48
C VAL A 125 -11.36 5.51 -1.51
N SER A 126 -10.45 6.32 -2.05
CA SER A 126 -10.63 7.75 -2.25
C SER A 126 -11.11 8.11 -3.65
N GLY A 127 -11.17 7.17 -4.59
CA GLY A 127 -11.76 7.41 -5.90
C GLY A 127 -12.01 6.14 -6.70
N ILE A 128 -13.08 6.14 -7.53
CA ILE A 128 -13.36 5.13 -8.56
C ILE A 128 -13.84 5.85 -9.81
N GLY A 129 -13.16 5.63 -10.93
CA GLY A 129 -13.42 6.37 -12.17
C GLY A 129 -13.26 7.88 -11.95
N SER A 130 -14.33 8.65 -12.17
CA SER A 130 -14.36 10.10 -11.94
C SER A 130 -14.88 10.51 -10.56
N LEU A 131 -15.32 9.56 -9.75
CA LEU A 131 -15.85 9.83 -8.40
C LEU A 131 -14.70 9.93 -7.39
N GLU A 132 -14.74 10.95 -6.55
CA GLU A 132 -13.74 11.18 -5.50
C GLU A 132 -14.38 11.39 -4.14
N TYR A 133 -13.69 10.95 -3.10
CA TYR A 133 -13.98 11.17 -1.68
C TYR A 133 -12.75 11.69 -0.97
N LEU A 134 -12.91 12.78 -0.22
CA LEU A 134 -11.86 13.36 0.62
C LEU A 134 -12.24 13.21 2.09
N TYR A 135 -11.43 12.46 2.82
CA TYR A 135 -11.59 12.31 4.27
C TYR A 135 -11.21 13.60 4.99
N LYS A 136 -12.06 14.06 5.87
CA LYS A 136 -11.89 15.34 6.59
C LYS A 136 -11.21 15.22 7.96
N GLY A 137 -10.80 14.01 8.35
CA GLY A 137 -10.01 13.80 9.58
C GLY A 137 -10.78 13.90 10.91
N THR A 138 -12.13 14.04 10.90
CA THR A 138 -12.91 14.36 12.09
C THR A 138 -13.26 13.17 13.00
N ASP A 139 -13.17 11.95 12.50
CA ASP A 139 -13.80 10.78 13.14
C ASP A 139 -12.84 9.87 13.94
N GLY A 140 -11.54 10.12 13.85
CA GLY A 140 -10.51 9.22 14.39
C GLY A 140 -10.38 7.89 13.63
N ILE A 141 -9.19 7.27 13.70
CA ILE A 141 -8.82 6.12 12.86
C ILE A 141 -9.72 4.88 13.07
N LYS A 142 -10.15 4.61 14.29
CA LYS A 142 -11.00 3.44 14.59
C LYS A 142 -12.38 3.55 13.96
N ASN A 143 -12.97 4.75 13.97
CA ASN A 143 -14.27 4.98 13.33
C ASN A 143 -14.13 4.91 11.80
N LEU A 144 -13.04 5.45 11.25
CA LEU A 144 -12.73 5.29 9.83
C LEU A 144 -12.62 3.81 9.45
N GLN A 145 -11.89 2.99 10.22
CA GLN A 145 -11.76 1.55 9.98
C GLN A 145 -13.11 0.83 9.98
N ASN A 146 -14.02 1.17 10.91
CA ASN A 146 -15.35 0.58 10.97
C ASN A 146 -16.14 0.90 9.69
N LYS A 147 -16.24 2.18 9.32
CA LYS A 147 -16.93 2.61 8.10
C LYS A 147 -16.38 1.96 6.83
N VAL A 148 -15.06 1.89 6.71
CA VAL A 148 -14.39 1.22 5.59
C VAL A 148 -14.71 -0.27 5.53
N THR A 149 -14.77 -0.94 6.68
CA THR A 149 -15.06 -2.38 6.78
C THR A 149 -16.52 -2.71 6.43
N GLU A 150 -17.44 -1.82 6.75
CA GLU A 150 -18.87 -1.95 6.45
C GLU A 150 -19.18 -1.69 4.96
N SER A 151 -18.37 -0.88 4.29
CA SER A 151 -18.55 -0.53 2.88
C SER A 151 -18.13 -1.66 1.93
N SER A 152 -18.96 -1.98 0.95
CA SER A 152 -18.66 -2.96 -0.10
C SER A 152 -17.54 -2.54 -1.06
N VAL A 153 -17.24 -1.25 -1.12
CA VAL A 153 -16.18 -0.65 -1.92
C VAL A 153 -15.08 0.00 -1.09
N SER A 154 -15.09 -0.21 0.23
CA SER A 154 -14.12 0.36 1.18
C SER A 154 -14.06 1.89 1.15
N CYS A 155 -15.15 2.57 0.83
CA CYS A 155 -15.31 4.03 0.93
C CYS A 155 -16.09 4.37 2.21
N PRO A 156 -15.60 5.26 3.09
CA PRO A 156 -16.21 5.51 4.39
C PRO A 156 -17.46 6.41 4.37
N ASP A 157 -17.86 6.91 3.21
CA ASP A 157 -19.08 7.68 3.00
C ASP A 157 -20.14 6.85 2.30
N ASP A 158 -21.31 6.68 2.92
CA ASP A 158 -22.38 5.80 2.42
C ASP A 158 -22.95 6.26 1.07
N LYS A 159 -23.06 7.58 0.84
CA LYS A 159 -23.60 8.12 -0.39
C LYS A 159 -22.63 7.89 -1.55
N ILE A 160 -21.37 8.29 -1.36
CA ILE A 160 -20.32 8.13 -2.35
C ILE A 160 -20.03 6.65 -2.60
N SER A 161 -20.06 5.81 -1.56
CA SER A 161 -19.95 4.35 -1.67
C SER A 161 -20.98 3.78 -2.64
N LYS A 162 -22.26 4.17 -2.53
CA LYS A 162 -23.33 3.75 -3.44
C LYS A 162 -23.13 4.25 -4.88
N GLU A 163 -22.64 5.47 -5.04
CA GLU A 163 -22.30 6.03 -6.35
C GLU A 163 -21.15 5.23 -7.01
N MET A 164 -20.09 4.92 -6.24
CA MET A 164 -18.97 4.09 -6.70
C MET A 164 -19.40 2.66 -7.06
N GLU A 165 -20.31 2.06 -6.27
CA GLU A 165 -20.90 0.75 -6.61
C GLU A 165 -21.62 0.78 -7.96
N ASN A 166 -22.40 1.82 -8.22
CA ASN A 166 -23.13 1.96 -9.46
C ASN A 166 -22.18 2.13 -10.65
N GLU A 167 -21.09 2.90 -10.48
CA GLU A 167 -20.08 3.06 -11.51
C GLU A 167 -19.40 1.75 -11.88
N ILE A 168 -19.06 0.91 -10.88
CA ILE A 168 -18.52 -0.45 -11.11
C ILE A 168 -19.55 -1.33 -11.85
N LYS A 169 -20.85 -1.26 -11.48
CA LYS A 169 -21.91 -2.02 -12.17
C LYS A 169 -22.08 -1.57 -13.60
N LEU A 170 -21.96 -0.25 -13.88
CA LEU A 170 -22.02 0.29 -15.24
C LEU A 170 -20.81 -0.16 -16.08
N ALA A 171 -19.60 -0.12 -15.54
CA ALA A 171 -18.40 -0.61 -16.22
C ALA A 171 -18.52 -2.11 -16.57
N ARG A 172 -19.06 -2.92 -15.65
CA ARG A 172 -19.34 -4.34 -15.93
C ARG A 172 -20.32 -4.53 -17.08
N LYS A 173 -21.39 -3.74 -17.14
CA LYS A 173 -22.36 -3.77 -18.26
C LYS A 173 -21.71 -3.37 -19.59
N LYS A 174 -20.77 -2.42 -19.56
CA LYS A 174 -19.97 -1.99 -20.71
C LYS A 174 -18.87 -3.00 -21.08
N LYS A 175 -18.70 -4.07 -20.31
CA LYS A 175 -17.62 -5.06 -20.51
C LYS A 175 -16.21 -4.46 -20.41
N ASP A 176 -16.04 -3.45 -19.57
CA ASP A 176 -14.83 -2.66 -19.41
C ASP A 176 -14.34 -2.68 -17.94
N THR A 177 -13.21 -2.04 -17.66
CA THR A 177 -12.57 -1.98 -16.35
C THR A 177 -12.40 -0.55 -15.87
N LEU A 178 -12.35 -0.37 -14.54
CA LEU A 178 -12.15 0.93 -13.89
C LEU A 178 -10.90 0.94 -13.01
N GLY A 179 -10.21 2.07 -13.04
CA GLY A 179 -9.20 2.46 -12.07
C GLY A 179 -9.77 3.33 -10.96
N GLY A 180 -8.90 3.89 -10.16
CA GLY A 180 -9.27 4.80 -9.08
C GLY A 180 -8.10 5.13 -8.17
N SER A 181 -8.40 5.58 -6.96
CA SER A 181 -7.39 5.96 -5.97
C SER A 181 -7.68 5.37 -4.60
N ILE A 182 -6.61 5.14 -3.85
CA ILE A 182 -6.63 4.67 -2.47
C ILE A 182 -5.79 5.64 -1.64
N THR A 183 -6.35 6.11 -0.53
CA THR A 183 -5.61 6.84 0.48
C THR A 183 -5.37 5.94 1.67
N THR A 184 -4.15 5.94 2.19
CA THR A 184 -3.74 5.18 3.37
C THR A 184 -3.20 6.13 4.41
N ILE A 185 -3.70 6.00 5.64
CA ILE A 185 -3.35 6.84 6.79
C ILE A 185 -2.70 5.96 7.86
N ALA A 186 -1.60 6.44 8.45
CA ALA A 186 -1.06 5.86 9.68
C ALA A 186 -1.03 6.92 10.77
N THR A 187 -1.64 6.61 11.92
CA THR A 187 -1.69 7.47 13.11
C THR A 187 -0.77 6.97 14.21
N GLY A 188 -0.35 7.83 15.11
CA GLY A 188 0.50 7.49 16.25
C GLY A 188 1.96 7.19 15.88
N VAL A 189 2.38 7.51 14.67
CA VAL A 189 3.78 7.36 14.24
C VAL A 189 4.62 8.45 14.92
N PRO A 190 5.69 8.07 15.68
CA PRO A 190 6.52 9.07 16.34
C PRO A 190 7.28 9.90 15.31
N PRO A 191 7.69 11.13 15.63
CA PRO A 191 8.58 11.91 14.79
C PRO A 191 9.95 11.26 14.66
N THR A 192 10.74 11.71 13.70
CA THR A 192 12.16 11.33 13.48
C THR A 192 12.41 9.91 12.93
N LEU A 193 11.40 9.21 12.42
CA LEU A 193 11.64 8.01 11.61
C LEU A 193 12.08 8.41 10.20
N GLY A 194 13.04 7.71 9.63
CA GLY A 194 13.66 8.05 8.36
C GLY A 194 14.90 8.91 8.54
N SER A 195 15.38 9.53 7.48
CA SER A 195 16.60 10.35 7.51
C SER A 195 16.66 11.32 6.34
N PHE A 196 17.20 12.52 6.57
CA PHE A 196 17.50 13.49 5.52
C PHE A 196 18.93 13.35 4.96
N VAL A 197 19.78 12.57 5.61
CA VAL A 197 21.23 12.49 5.33
C VAL A 197 21.54 12.00 3.91
N HIS A 198 20.78 10.97 3.45
CA HIS A 198 20.93 10.42 2.11
C HIS A 198 19.55 10.19 1.47
N TRP A 199 19.48 10.39 0.16
CA TRP A 199 18.24 10.30 -0.61
C TRP A 199 17.54 8.93 -0.50
N ASP A 200 18.27 7.83 -0.39
CA ASP A 200 17.78 6.47 -0.26
C ASP A 200 17.28 6.10 1.15
N ARG A 201 17.57 6.96 2.14
CA ARG A 201 17.11 6.81 3.54
C ARG A 201 15.89 7.66 3.87
N LYS A 202 15.45 8.50 2.96
CA LYS A 202 14.23 9.29 3.13
C LYS A 202 13.01 8.39 3.19
N LEU A 203 12.20 8.53 4.26
CA LEU A 203 11.06 7.65 4.47
C LEU A 203 9.91 7.95 3.51
N ASP A 204 9.66 9.21 3.16
CA ASP A 204 8.70 9.61 2.13
C ASP A 204 9.03 8.98 0.76
N ALA A 205 10.31 9.02 0.35
CA ALA A 205 10.78 8.39 -0.88
C ALA A 205 10.62 6.86 -0.85
N ASN A 206 10.93 6.22 0.28
CA ASN A 206 10.76 4.78 0.46
C ASN A 206 9.27 4.39 0.47
N MET A 207 8.41 5.22 1.08
CA MET A 207 6.97 5.04 1.06
C MET A 207 6.42 5.15 -0.37
N ALA A 208 6.82 6.16 -1.12
CA ALA A 208 6.45 6.29 -2.53
C ALA A 208 6.93 5.09 -3.36
N ARG A 209 8.14 4.60 -3.13
CA ARG A 209 8.71 3.42 -3.80
C ARG A 209 7.92 2.15 -3.55
N ILE A 210 7.56 1.86 -2.28
CA ILE A 210 6.82 0.63 -1.95
C ILE A 210 5.41 0.67 -2.52
N PHE A 211 4.74 1.83 -2.50
CA PHE A 211 3.42 2.03 -3.08
C PHE A 211 3.45 1.93 -4.62
N MET A 212 4.44 2.59 -5.28
CA MET A 212 4.61 2.50 -6.73
C MET A 212 4.93 1.08 -7.22
N SER A 213 5.47 0.22 -6.35
CA SER A 213 5.79 -1.17 -6.69
C SER A 213 4.56 -2.08 -6.76
N ILE A 214 3.38 -1.61 -6.32
CA ILE A 214 2.13 -2.37 -6.38
C ILE A 214 1.59 -2.33 -7.81
N GLN A 215 1.10 -3.47 -8.30
CA GLN A 215 0.57 -3.59 -9.66
C GLN A 215 -0.54 -2.57 -9.90
N SER A 216 -0.62 -2.07 -11.10
CA SER A 216 -1.55 -1.03 -11.59
C SER A 216 -1.30 0.39 -11.06
N VAL A 217 -0.47 0.62 -10.07
CA VAL A 217 -0.14 1.98 -9.59
C VAL A 217 0.59 2.76 -10.67
N LYS A 218 0.21 4.03 -10.88
CA LYS A 218 0.78 4.95 -11.87
C LYS A 218 1.19 6.30 -11.30
N ALA A 219 0.66 6.65 -10.10
CA ALA A 219 1.10 7.82 -9.36
C ALA A 219 0.98 7.55 -7.86
N VAL A 220 1.83 8.22 -7.09
CA VAL A 220 1.80 8.25 -5.62
C VAL A 220 1.92 9.70 -5.19
N GLU A 221 1.11 10.11 -4.26
CA GLU A 221 1.05 11.44 -3.68
C GLU A 221 1.28 11.35 -2.18
N ILE A 222 2.17 12.16 -1.66
CA ILE A 222 2.43 12.30 -0.22
C ILE A 222 1.68 13.54 0.28
N GLY A 223 0.82 13.36 1.30
CA GLY A 223 -0.05 14.43 1.78
C GLY A 223 -0.92 14.99 0.65
N ASN A 224 -0.96 16.30 0.56
CA ASN A 224 -1.68 17.05 -0.49
C ASN A 224 -0.73 17.52 -1.59
N GLY A 225 0.28 16.72 -1.97
CA GLY A 225 1.40 17.14 -2.82
C GLY A 225 1.01 17.78 -4.14
N ILE A 226 -0.06 17.28 -4.80
CA ILE A 226 -0.57 17.86 -6.06
C ILE A 226 -1.15 19.27 -5.80
N GLU A 227 -1.90 19.45 -4.73
CA GLU A 227 -2.50 20.75 -4.39
C GLU A 227 -1.45 21.74 -3.88
N VAL A 228 -0.54 21.28 -3.02
CA VAL A 228 0.61 22.06 -2.53
C VAL A 228 1.41 22.66 -3.69
N SER A 229 1.60 21.91 -4.78
CA SER A 229 2.39 22.36 -5.93
C SER A 229 1.75 23.51 -6.73
N LYS A 230 0.48 23.84 -6.48
CA LYS A 230 -0.29 24.86 -7.22
C LYS A 230 -0.40 26.20 -6.47
N ASN A 231 -0.02 26.21 -5.19
CA ASN A 231 -0.26 27.33 -4.28
C ASN A 231 1.06 27.96 -3.81
N TYR A 232 0.99 29.15 -3.20
CA TYR A 232 2.15 29.85 -2.66
C TYR A 232 2.67 29.19 -1.39
N GLY A 233 3.99 29.23 -1.16
CA GLY A 233 4.62 28.57 -0.02
C GLY A 233 4.05 28.99 1.35
N THR A 234 3.67 30.24 1.53
CA THR A 234 3.05 30.73 2.78
C THR A 234 1.65 30.19 3.04
N GLU A 235 0.99 29.62 2.03
CA GLU A 235 -0.38 29.09 2.12
C GLU A 235 -0.40 27.59 2.40
N VAL A 236 0.71 26.89 2.11
CA VAL A 236 0.74 25.42 2.13
C VAL A 236 1.69 24.81 3.15
N GLN A 237 2.65 25.59 3.69
CA GLN A 237 3.52 25.08 4.74
C GLN A 237 2.73 24.84 6.02
N ASP A 238 2.97 23.67 6.66
CA ASP A 238 2.34 23.30 7.92
C ASP A 238 2.97 24.12 9.06
N GLN A 239 2.35 25.27 9.39
CA GLN A 239 2.89 26.25 10.35
C GLN A 239 2.92 25.68 11.76
N TYR A 240 3.95 26.06 12.53
CA TYR A 240 4.10 25.64 13.93
C TYR A 240 3.39 26.60 14.89
N PHE A 241 2.78 26.04 15.92
CA PHE A 241 2.32 26.78 17.08
C PHE A 241 2.63 26.02 18.37
N LEU A 242 2.58 26.73 19.50
CA LEU A 242 2.78 26.13 20.81
C LEU A 242 1.43 25.84 21.47
N ASP A 243 1.26 24.60 21.85
CA ASP A 243 0.19 24.16 22.75
C ASP A 243 0.83 23.77 24.08
N GLN A 244 0.87 24.74 25.02
CA GLN A 244 1.70 24.71 26.22
C GLN A 244 3.20 24.63 25.81
N GLU A 245 3.86 23.50 26.08
CA GLU A 245 5.25 23.24 25.70
C GLU A 245 5.38 22.27 24.51
N ASN A 246 4.26 21.79 23.94
CA ASN A 246 4.24 20.93 22.78
C ASN A 246 4.27 21.75 21.48
N ILE A 247 5.15 21.40 20.57
CA ILE A 247 5.17 21.98 19.22
C ILE A 247 4.13 21.23 18.39
N LYS A 248 3.14 21.98 17.91
CA LYS A 248 2.03 21.48 17.09
C LYS A 248 2.04 22.11 15.70
N LYS A 249 1.28 21.55 14.79
CA LYS A 249 1.08 22.06 13.43
C LYS A 249 -0.37 22.45 13.19
N GLU A 250 -0.58 23.52 12.43
CA GLU A 250 -1.93 24.00 12.06
C GLU A 250 -2.59 23.14 10.99
N SER A 251 -1.78 22.43 10.18
CA SER A 251 -2.24 21.60 9.07
C SER A 251 -1.30 20.40 8.87
N ASN A 252 -1.67 19.50 7.97
CA ASN A 252 -0.86 18.34 7.57
C ASN A 252 -0.84 18.20 6.04
N ASN A 253 -0.52 19.28 5.35
CA ASN A 253 -0.43 19.31 3.89
C ASN A 253 0.72 18.43 3.37
N LEU A 254 1.79 18.33 4.15
CA LEU A 254 2.98 17.53 3.83
C LEU A 254 2.81 16.04 4.16
N GLY A 255 1.65 15.65 4.72
CA GLY A 255 1.29 14.24 4.94
C GLY A 255 2.16 13.50 5.94
N GLY A 256 2.58 14.17 7.03
CA GLY A 256 3.34 13.57 8.12
C GLY A 256 4.86 13.52 7.88
N PHE A 257 5.38 14.15 6.82
CA PHE A 257 6.80 14.11 6.49
C PHE A 257 7.43 15.49 6.34
N GLU A 258 8.64 15.65 6.86
CA GLU A 258 9.51 16.80 6.65
C GLU A 258 10.94 16.33 6.42
N GLY A 259 11.54 16.78 5.33
CA GLY A 259 12.92 16.43 4.99
C GLY A 259 13.19 14.93 4.82
N GLY A 260 12.16 14.11 4.60
CA GLY A 260 12.31 12.65 4.50
C GLY A 260 12.21 11.93 5.84
N MET A 261 11.77 12.61 6.89
CA MET A 261 11.51 12.04 8.22
C MET A 261 10.05 12.26 8.62
N THR A 262 9.54 11.42 9.51
CA THR A 262 8.24 11.65 10.14
C THR A 262 8.30 12.86 11.07
N ASN A 263 7.22 13.60 11.17
CA ASN A 263 7.11 14.84 11.93
C ASN A 263 6.11 14.78 13.11
N GLY A 264 5.58 13.58 13.41
CA GLY A 264 4.62 13.36 14.49
C GLY A 264 3.15 13.49 14.08
N GLU A 265 2.86 14.06 12.91
CA GLU A 265 1.51 14.10 12.34
C GLU A 265 1.17 12.78 11.66
N ASP A 266 -0.12 12.60 11.33
CA ASP A 266 -0.57 11.42 10.60
C ASP A 266 0.14 11.29 9.25
N ILE A 267 0.65 10.11 8.96
CA ILE A 267 1.18 9.82 7.63
C ILE A 267 0.01 9.61 6.68
N VAL A 268 0.00 10.38 5.59
CA VAL A 268 -1.04 10.32 4.56
C VAL A 268 -0.41 10.09 3.19
N VAL A 269 -0.75 8.96 2.56
CA VAL A 269 -0.26 8.61 1.21
C VAL A 269 -1.42 8.19 0.33
N LYS A 270 -1.53 8.79 -0.85
CA LYS A 270 -2.53 8.47 -1.87
C LYS A 270 -1.87 7.82 -3.08
N ALA A 271 -2.46 6.75 -3.57
CA ALA A 271 -2.00 6.06 -4.78
C ALA A 271 -3.11 6.00 -5.83
N TYR A 272 -2.72 6.13 -7.10
CA TYR A 272 -3.61 6.12 -8.24
C TYR A 272 -3.37 4.87 -9.08
N LEU A 273 -4.42 4.09 -9.29
CA LEU A 273 -4.39 2.82 -9.99
C LEU A 273 -5.04 2.98 -11.37
N LYS A 274 -4.33 2.57 -12.42
CA LYS A 274 -4.95 2.46 -13.75
C LYS A 274 -5.96 1.32 -13.79
N PRO A 275 -6.93 1.34 -14.74
CA PRO A 275 -7.77 0.20 -15.04
C PRO A 275 -6.96 -1.06 -15.32
N ILE A 276 -7.53 -2.23 -15.00
CA ILE A 276 -6.90 -3.52 -15.30
C ILE A 276 -6.82 -3.71 -16.81
N SER A 277 -5.69 -4.24 -17.28
CA SER A 277 -5.40 -4.40 -18.71
C SER A 277 -6.24 -5.48 -19.42
N THR A 278 -6.92 -6.34 -18.66
CA THR A 278 -7.77 -7.40 -19.21
C THR A 278 -9.22 -6.93 -19.24
N THR A 279 -9.73 -6.63 -20.41
CA THR A 279 -11.11 -6.20 -20.65
C THR A 279 -11.91 -7.32 -21.33
N LEU A 280 -13.23 -7.37 -21.08
CA LEU A 280 -14.12 -8.26 -21.80
C LEU A 280 -14.35 -7.80 -23.25
N THR A 281 -14.20 -6.50 -23.50
CA THR A 281 -14.17 -5.94 -24.85
C THR A 281 -12.76 -6.11 -25.42
N PRO A 282 -12.59 -6.87 -26.52
CA PRO A 282 -11.28 -7.03 -27.14
C PRO A 282 -10.66 -5.70 -27.56
N ILE A 283 -9.35 -5.57 -27.40
CA ILE A 283 -8.57 -4.40 -27.87
C ILE A 283 -7.45 -4.88 -28.81
N LYS A 284 -6.96 -3.99 -29.65
CA LYS A 284 -5.92 -4.31 -30.64
C LYS A 284 -4.65 -4.81 -29.98
N SER A 285 -4.08 -5.86 -30.53
CA SER A 285 -2.82 -6.47 -30.12
C SER A 285 -2.14 -7.14 -31.32
N ILE A 286 -1.10 -7.94 -31.06
CA ILE A 286 -0.30 -8.64 -32.07
C ILE A 286 -0.15 -10.09 -31.62
N ASN A 287 -0.36 -11.05 -32.52
CA ASN A 287 0.01 -12.42 -32.30
C ASN A 287 1.52 -12.58 -32.59
N LEU A 288 2.33 -12.75 -31.55
CA LEU A 288 3.80 -12.82 -31.68
C LEU A 288 4.29 -14.06 -32.40
N SER A 289 3.50 -15.13 -32.47
CA SER A 289 3.84 -16.35 -33.20
C SER A 289 3.59 -16.18 -34.71
N THR A 290 2.41 -15.69 -35.10
CA THR A 290 2.05 -15.51 -36.52
C THR A 290 2.50 -14.18 -37.09
N LYS A 291 2.95 -13.22 -36.25
CA LYS A 291 3.40 -11.86 -36.60
C LYS A 291 2.32 -11.00 -37.28
N ASN A 292 1.07 -11.26 -36.97
CA ASN A 292 -0.10 -10.53 -37.50
C ASN A 292 -0.78 -9.69 -36.42
N GLU A 293 -1.38 -8.59 -36.82
CA GLU A 293 -2.31 -7.84 -35.97
C GLU A 293 -3.51 -8.73 -35.59
N THR A 294 -3.94 -8.60 -34.35
CA THR A 294 -5.07 -9.35 -33.80
C THR A 294 -5.73 -8.57 -32.65
N GLU A 295 -6.70 -9.15 -32.02
CA GLU A 295 -7.32 -8.64 -30.80
C GLU A 295 -6.92 -9.48 -29.59
N THR A 296 -6.99 -8.86 -28.39
CA THR A 296 -6.70 -9.56 -27.13
C THR A 296 -7.70 -10.66 -26.88
N VAL A 297 -7.20 -11.76 -26.31
CA VAL A 297 -8.05 -12.85 -25.80
C VAL A 297 -8.42 -12.52 -24.35
N TYR A 298 -9.69 -12.76 -24.01
CA TYR A 298 -10.16 -12.53 -22.64
C TYR A 298 -9.56 -13.53 -21.66
N GLU A 299 -8.91 -13.00 -20.65
CA GLU A 299 -8.52 -13.73 -19.45
C GLU A 299 -9.42 -13.30 -18.29
N ARG A 300 -9.74 -14.22 -17.37
CA ARG A 300 -10.56 -13.89 -16.18
C ARG A 300 -9.93 -12.77 -15.37
N SER A 301 -10.63 -11.68 -15.18
CA SER A 301 -10.16 -10.52 -14.44
C SER A 301 -11.29 -9.84 -13.66
N ASP A 302 -10.90 -8.90 -12.81
CA ASP A 302 -11.81 -8.05 -12.05
C ASP A 302 -12.32 -6.90 -12.95
N THR A 303 -13.51 -6.38 -12.68
CA THR A 303 -13.98 -5.12 -13.29
C THR A 303 -13.28 -3.92 -12.67
N CYS A 304 -13.06 -3.95 -11.34
CA CYS A 304 -12.35 -2.92 -10.60
C CYS A 304 -11.58 -3.56 -9.45
N ALA A 305 -10.25 -3.41 -9.45
CA ALA A 305 -9.40 -3.96 -8.39
C ALA A 305 -9.20 -3.01 -7.21
N VAL A 306 -9.65 -1.74 -7.32
CA VAL A 306 -9.37 -0.69 -6.34
C VAL A 306 -9.85 -1.06 -4.94
N PRO A 307 -11.10 -1.49 -4.70
CA PRO A 307 -11.56 -1.82 -3.35
C PRO A 307 -10.76 -2.96 -2.70
N ARG A 308 -10.41 -3.97 -3.47
CA ARG A 308 -9.65 -5.13 -2.96
C ARG A 308 -8.17 -4.84 -2.73
N ALA A 309 -7.65 -3.76 -3.30
CA ALA A 309 -6.24 -3.38 -3.14
C ALA A 309 -5.98 -2.66 -1.82
N VAL A 310 -6.98 -2.13 -1.12
CA VAL A 310 -6.83 -1.41 0.15
C VAL A 310 -5.93 -2.14 1.15
N PRO A 311 -6.14 -3.43 1.49
CA PRO A 311 -5.27 -4.14 2.42
C PRO A 311 -3.81 -4.29 1.95
N ILE A 312 -3.55 -4.19 0.65
CA ILE A 312 -2.19 -4.25 0.11
C ILE A 312 -1.41 -2.99 0.47
N PHE A 313 -2.08 -1.82 0.37
CA PHE A 313 -1.49 -0.53 0.72
C PHE A 313 -1.28 -0.41 2.23
N GLU A 314 -2.27 -0.81 3.05
CA GLU A 314 -2.13 -0.88 4.52
C GLU A 314 -0.92 -1.73 4.90
N SER A 315 -0.79 -2.92 4.32
CA SER A 315 0.30 -3.85 4.56
C SER A 315 1.65 -3.29 4.13
N SER A 316 1.70 -2.62 2.99
CA SER A 316 2.92 -2.00 2.48
C SER A 316 3.38 -0.84 3.36
N MET A 317 2.46 -0.01 3.84
CA MET A 317 2.74 1.06 4.79
C MET A 317 3.25 0.49 6.12
N ALA A 318 2.60 -0.54 6.65
CA ALA A 318 3.01 -1.21 7.88
C ALA A 318 4.45 -1.73 7.81
N LEU A 319 4.82 -2.37 6.70
CA LEU A 319 6.17 -2.88 6.48
C LEU A 319 7.22 -1.77 6.50
N GLU A 320 6.97 -0.67 5.80
CA GLU A 320 7.95 0.41 5.71
C GLU A 320 8.07 1.20 7.02
N ILE A 321 6.95 1.42 7.74
CA ILE A 321 6.97 2.06 9.07
C ILE A 321 7.70 1.15 10.07
N LEU A 322 7.36 -0.14 10.14
CA LEU A 322 8.02 -1.07 11.08
C LEU A 322 9.53 -1.15 10.82
N LYS A 323 9.94 -1.25 9.57
CA LYS A 323 11.36 -1.27 9.20
C LYS A 323 12.09 -0.03 9.74
N ASN A 324 11.55 1.17 9.54
CA ASN A 324 12.17 2.40 10.00
C ASN A 324 12.08 2.56 11.52
N LEU A 325 11.02 2.07 12.16
CA LEU A 325 10.91 2.01 13.62
C LEU A 325 12.04 1.14 14.23
N LEU A 326 12.24 -0.07 13.69
CA LEU A 326 13.28 -0.97 14.15
C LEU A 326 14.69 -0.43 13.89
N ILE A 327 14.91 0.27 12.79
CA ILE A 327 16.19 0.99 12.54
C ILE A 327 16.41 2.08 13.58
N LYS A 328 15.37 2.85 13.91
CA LYS A 328 15.44 3.97 14.87
C LYS A 328 15.66 3.48 16.30
N THR A 329 14.93 2.45 16.70
CA THR A 329 14.99 1.94 18.08
C THR A 329 16.14 0.96 18.31
N GLY A 330 16.54 0.19 17.28
CA GLY A 330 17.45 -0.93 17.49
C GLY A 330 16.90 -1.96 18.49
N GLY A 331 17.79 -2.80 19.04
CA GLY A 331 17.46 -3.81 20.04
C GLY A 331 16.98 -5.16 19.47
N ASP A 332 17.23 -6.23 20.24
CA ASP A 332 16.90 -7.60 19.84
C ASP A 332 15.66 -8.15 20.56
N SER A 333 15.14 -7.42 21.55
CA SER A 333 13.99 -7.83 22.35
C SER A 333 12.90 -6.75 22.39
N LYS A 334 11.63 -7.18 22.54
CA LYS A 334 10.51 -6.25 22.72
C LYS A 334 10.77 -5.26 23.86
N LYS A 335 11.41 -5.70 24.97
CA LYS A 335 11.71 -4.85 26.12
C LYS A 335 12.67 -3.72 25.75
N GLU A 336 13.72 -4.00 25.00
CA GLU A 336 14.68 -2.99 24.53
C GLU A 336 14.04 -2.02 23.54
N ILE A 337 13.32 -2.55 22.55
CA ILE A 337 12.61 -1.75 21.54
C ILE A 337 11.62 -0.81 22.24
N THR A 338 10.82 -1.28 23.18
CA THR A 338 9.84 -0.46 23.92
C THR A 338 10.54 0.66 24.69
N LYS A 339 11.61 0.35 25.43
CA LYS A 339 12.37 1.36 26.16
C LYS A 339 12.95 2.44 25.24
N ASN A 340 13.49 2.02 24.08
CA ASN A 340 14.06 2.95 23.11
C ASN A 340 12.98 3.76 22.40
N PHE A 341 11.80 3.17 22.15
CA PHE A 341 10.64 3.86 21.61
C PHE A 341 10.13 4.98 22.53
N GLU A 342 10.06 4.72 23.84
CA GLU A 342 9.66 5.71 24.85
C GLU A 342 10.62 6.92 24.89
N ASN A 343 11.87 6.73 24.48
CA ASN A 343 12.90 7.78 24.40
C ASN A 343 12.92 8.52 23.04
N ILE A 344 12.05 8.18 22.07
CA ILE A 344 11.96 8.96 20.84
C ILE A 344 11.35 10.32 21.18
N SER A 345 11.96 11.39 20.62
CA SER A 345 11.50 12.77 20.77
C SER A 345 10.00 12.89 20.48
N LYS A 346 9.30 13.68 21.27
CA LYS A 346 7.89 14.06 21.11
C LYS A 346 7.73 15.48 20.60
N LEU A 347 8.84 16.12 20.24
CA LEU A 347 8.91 17.54 19.84
C LEU A 347 8.39 18.47 20.94
N HIS A 348 8.74 18.17 22.19
CA HIS A 348 8.47 19.02 23.33
C HIS A 348 9.60 20.04 23.47
N LEU A 349 9.30 21.27 23.88
CA LEU A 349 10.29 22.37 23.92
C LEU A 349 11.52 22.07 24.79
N ASP A 350 11.34 21.37 25.90
CA ASP A 350 12.43 21.00 26.81
C ASP A 350 13.41 19.96 26.26
N GLU A 351 13.07 19.34 25.12
CA GLU A 351 13.97 18.41 24.43
C GLU A 351 15.04 19.14 23.59
N PHE A 352 14.94 20.47 23.42
CA PHE A 352 15.84 21.26 22.58
C PHE A 352 16.80 22.12 23.42
N ASP A 353 18.06 21.72 23.47
CA ASP A 353 19.14 22.48 24.14
C ASP A 353 19.91 23.28 23.10
N LEU A 354 19.25 24.31 22.53
CA LEU A 354 19.87 25.23 21.56
C LEU A 354 20.35 26.49 22.27
N ASP A 355 21.68 26.77 22.21
CA ASP A 355 22.21 28.02 22.66
C ASP A 355 22.08 29.10 21.57
N ASN A 356 21.89 30.35 22.00
CA ASN A 356 21.77 31.50 21.09
C ASN A 356 23.13 32.20 20.85
N LYS A 357 24.25 31.43 20.85
CA LYS A 357 25.59 31.97 20.66
C LYS A 357 25.96 32.05 19.19
N THR A 358 26.73 33.08 18.84
CA THR A 358 27.29 33.22 17.49
C THR A 358 28.21 32.05 17.18
N TRP A 359 27.95 31.35 16.07
CA TRP A 359 28.74 30.22 15.60
C TRP A 359 29.73 30.68 14.52
N ASN A 360 30.99 30.31 14.66
CA ASN A 360 32.00 30.56 13.64
C ASN A 360 32.31 29.27 12.92
N MET A 361 31.76 29.12 11.71
CA MET A 361 31.99 27.93 10.87
C MET A 361 33.43 27.96 10.33
N LYS A 362 34.26 27.02 10.78
CA LYS A 362 35.56 26.74 10.18
C LYS A 362 35.48 25.40 9.48
N TYR A 363 35.76 25.40 8.19
CA TYR A 363 35.98 24.14 7.47
C TYR A 363 37.45 23.77 7.65
N GLU A 364 37.75 22.57 8.14
CA GLU A 364 39.07 21.99 8.07
C GLU A 364 39.39 21.71 6.59
N THR A 365 40.44 22.34 6.04
CA THR A 365 40.90 22.12 4.67
C THR A 365 41.95 21.02 4.63
#